data_33010053f026dcf8739f011b716279c7
#
_entry.id   33010053f026dcf8739f011b716279c7
#
_cell.length_a   1.000
_cell.length_b   1.000
_cell.length_c   1.000
_cell.angle_alpha   90.00
_cell.angle_beta   90.00
_cell.angle_gamma   90.00
#
_symmetry.space_group_name_H-M   'P 1'
#
loop_
_entity.id
_entity.type
_entity.pdbx_description
1 polymer ?
#
loop_
_entity_poly.entity_id
_entity_poly.type
_entity_poly.pdbx_seq_one_letter_code
_entity_poly.pdbx_strand_id
1 'polypeptide(L)'
;MTMFAGIDVGASSVVLVCRQNGRGSAPETFDQSVAGHAALVRRLCRVAPQCVVLEATGIYYLDLALALQAAGLPVAVINPRSFHHFAKLKLVGSKTDGVDAALLAEYAERMNPALWQAPEPHRLALRDVGRQINRLTAARTQAKNRLHALRARASTLPLLIDDELEGIAVFDRRIQRLTAAATDLLDQAPLLARQCQLIDAATGIAKASAIA
;
A
#
# COMPACT_ATOMS: atom_id res chain seq x y z
N MET A 1 13.74 18.27 -24.66
CA MET A 1 14.41 17.01 -24.25
C MET A 1 13.57 16.35 -23.17
N THR A 2 13.23 15.08 -23.32
CA THR A 2 12.30 14.38 -22.44
C THR A 2 13.03 13.82 -21.22
N MET A 3 12.52 14.11 -20.02
CA MET A 3 13.05 13.62 -18.73
C MET A 3 12.08 12.61 -18.14
N PHE A 4 12.61 11.53 -17.58
CA PHE A 4 11.87 10.51 -16.83
C PHE A 4 12.47 10.42 -15.42
N ALA A 5 11.67 10.00 -14.45
CA ALA A 5 12.11 9.81 -13.08
C ALA A 5 11.67 8.46 -12.55
N GLY A 6 12.55 7.81 -11.81
CA GLY A 6 12.27 6.59 -11.06
C GLY A 6 12.53 6.83 -9.59
N ILE A 7 11.62 6.35 -8.75
CA ILE A 7 11.70 6.51 -7.31
C ILE A 7 11.59 5.13 -6.66
N ASP A 8 12.64 4.72 -5.96
CA ASP A 8 12.58 3.59 -5.04
C ASP A 8 12.16 4.08 -3.65
N VAL A 9 11.15 3.41 -3.07
CA VAL A 9 10.51 3.86 -1.83
C VAL A 9 10.78 2.86 -0.71
N GLY A 10 11.70 3.23 0.18
CA GLY A 10 11.97 2.50 1.42
C GLY A 10 11.12 2.97 2.61
N ALA A 11 11.27 2.28 3.74
CA ALA A 11 10.57 2.62 4.99
C ALA A 11 11.10 3.90 5.66
N SER A 12 12.39 4.22 5.47
CA SER A 12 13.06 5.36 6.10
C SER A 12 13.55 6.41 5.11
N SER A 13 13.73 6.05 3.86
CA SER A 13 14.28 6.90 2.82
C SER A 13 13.67 6.60 1.45
N VAL A 14 13.79 7.58 0.57
CA VAL A 14 13.33 7.52 -0.82
C VAL A 14 14.51 7.87 -1.72
N VAL A 15 14.76 7.09 -2.75
CA VAL A 15 15.85 7.33 -3.69
C VAL A 15 15.32 7.69 -5.06
N LEU A 16 15.74 8.84 -5.58
CA LEU A 16 15.39 9.36 -6.89
C LEU A 16 16.54 9.19 -7.87
N VAL A 17 16.21 8.73 -9.07
CA VAL A 17 17.08 8.82 -10.26
C VAL A 17 16.28 9.48 -11.38
N CYS A 18 16.87 10.51 -11.98
CA CYS A 18 16.35 11.13 -13.20
C CYS A 18 17.06 10.52 -14.41
N ARG A 19 16.33 10.31 -15.52
CA ARG A 19 16.85 9.71 -16.75
C ARG A 19 16.50 10.57 -17.96
N GLN A 20 17.51 10.81 -18.81
CA GLN A 20 17.37 11.56 -20.04
C GLN A 20 18.23 10.97 -21.15
N ASN A 21 17.69 10.75 -22.33
CA ASN A 21 18.41 10.23 -23.51
C ASN A 21 19.21 8.93 -23.19
N GLY A 22 18.59 8.01 -22.44
CA GLY A 22 19.21 6.75 -22.06
C GLY A 22 20.23 6.81 -20.93
N ARG A 23 20.51 8.00 -20.34
CA ARG A 23 21.48 8.20 -19.26
C ARG A 23 20.77 8.56 -17.96
N GLY A 24 21.07 7.82 -16.88
CA GLY A 24 20.61 8.13 -15.53
C GLY A 24 21.51 9.14 -14.83
N SER A 25 20.92 9.99 -13.97
CA SER A 25 21.65 10.82 -13.01
C SER A 25 22.28 9.97 -11.89
N ALA A 26 23.12 10.58 -11.08
CA ALA A 26 23.45 10.00 -9.78
C ALA A 26 22.19 9.88 -8.92
N PRO A 27 22.07 8.84 -8.03
CA PRO A 27 20.96 8.72 -7.09
C PRO A 27 20.95 9.88 -6.09
N GLU A 28 19.77 10.43 -5.84
CA GLU A 28 19.51 11.46 -4.83
C GLU A 28 18.61 10.84 -3.74
N THR A 29 19.02 10.94 -2.46
CA THR A 29 18.27 10.36 -1.34
C THR A 29 17.54 11.45 -0.56
N PHE A 30 16.29 11.15 -0.18
CA PHE A 30 15.41 12.01 0.61
C PHE A 30 14.85 11.20 1.77
N ASP A 31 14.53 11.85 2.88
CA ASP A 31 13.89 11.20 4.03
C ASP A 31 12.45 10.79 3.71
N GLN A 32 12.01 9.66 4.25
CA GLN A 32 10.62 9.23 4.20
C GLN A 32 9.80 10.00 5.25
N SER A 33 9.61 11.28 4.99
CA SER A 33 8.91 12.24 5.86
C SER A 33 8.21 13.30 5.02
N VAL A 34 7.29 14.03 5.64
CA VAL A 34 6.59 15.16 4.97
C VAL A 34 7.59 16.17 4.41
N ALA A 35 8.65 16.50 5.16
CA ALA A 35 9.68 17.43 4.72
C ALA A 35 10.52 16.88 3.55
N GLY A 36 10.89 15.59 3.61
CA GLY A 36 11.61 14.90 2.54
C GLY A 36 10.76 14.79 1.27
N HIS A 37 9.48 14.43 1.37
CA HIS A 37 8.54 14.44 0.23
C HIS A 37 8.44 15.82 -0.39
N ALA A 38 8.30 16.88 0.42
CA ALA A 38 8.25 18.24 -0.09
C ALA A 38 9.56 18.67 -0.82
N ALA A 39 10.72 18.23 -0.32
CA ALA A 39 12.00 18.48 -0.96
C ALA A 39 12.10 17.75 -2.32
N LEU A 40 11.69 16.48 -2.37
CA LEU A 40 11.66 15.66 -3.58
C LEU A 40 10.68 16.25 -4.62
N VAL A 41 9.48 16.65 -4.20
CA VAL A 41 8.50 17.34 -5.07
C VAL A 41 9.12 18.61 -5.68
N ARG A 42 9.73 19.49 -4.87
CA ARG A 42 10.40 20.69 -5.39
C ARG A 42 11.52 20.34 -6.38
N ARG A 43 12.27 19.27 -6.13
CA ARG A 43 13.33 18.79 -7.04
C ARG A 43 12.75 18.35 -8.39
N LEU A 44 11.65 17.58 -8.37
CA LEU A 44 10.98 17.10 -9.58
C LEU A 44 10.26 18.21 -10.34
N CYS A 45 9.63 19.18 -9.67
CA CYS A 45 9.03 20.33 -10.33
C CYS A 45 10.05 21.16 -11.15
N ARG A 46 11.32 21.22 -10.70
CA ARG A 46 12.38 21.92 -11.45
C ARG A 46 12.80 21.19 -12.73
N VAL A 47 12.77 19.86 -12.73
CA VAL A 47 13.17 19.04 -13.89
C VAL A 47 12.01 18.74 -14.81
N ALA A 48 10.77 18.89 -14.34
CA ALA A 48 9.53 18.68 -15.07
C ALA A 48 9.52 17.36 -15.88
N PRO A 49 9.61 16.18 -15.22
CA PRO A 49 9.67 14.91 -15.91
C PRO A 49 8.35 14.63 -16.64
N GLN A 50 8.43 13.93 -17.77
CA GLN A 50 7.26 13.46 -18.51
C GLN A 50 6.53 12.33 -17.78
N CYS A 51 7.25 11.56 -16.97
CA CYS A 51 6.68 10.52 -16.13
C CYS A 51 7.58 10.27 -14.91
N VAL A 52 6.94 10.13 -13.74
CA VAL A 52 7.57 9.72 -12.48
C VAL A 52 7.03 8.34 -12.13
N VAL A 53 7.89 7.33 -12.12
CA VAL A 53 7.50 5.95 -11.78
C VAL A 53 7.96 5.61 -10.38
N LEU A 54 7.07 5.01 -9.60
CA LEU A 54 7.34 4.37 -8.32
C LEU A 54 6.61 3.03 -8.21
N GLU A 55 7.15 2.13 -7.39
CA GLU A 55 6.58 0.81 -7.18
C GLU A 55 5.59 0.80 -6.00
N ALA A 56 4.45 0.09 -6.16
CA ALA A 56 3.43 -0.06 -5.11
C ALA A 56 3.86 -1.06 -4.03
N THR A 57 5.02 -0.86 -3.40
CA THR A 57 5.53 -1.74 -2.35
C THR A 57 5.03 -1.32 -0.97
N GLY A 58 4.32 -2.23 -0.31
CA GLY A 58 3.78 -1.99 1.03
C GLY A 58 2.79 -0.82 1.10
N ILE A 59 2.96 0.04 2.11
CA ILE A 59 2.12 1.24 2.35
C ILE A 59 2.90 2.54 2.13
N TYR A 60 4.22 2.48 2.05
CA TYR A 60 5.11 3.64 2.11
C TYR A 60 5.04 4.54 0.87
N TYR A 61 4.66 4.00 -0.29
CA TYR A 61 4.58 4.76 -1.54
C TYR A 61 3.42 5.75 -1.59
N LEU A 62 2.35 5.50 -0.83
CA LEU A 62 1.06 6.17 -1.03
C LEU A 62 1.13 7.68 -0.76
N ASP A 63 1.66 8.06 0.40
CA ASP A 63 1.75 9.48 0.79
C ASP A 63 2.62 10.28 -0.18
N LEU A 64 3.72 9.67 -0.65
CA LEU A 64 4.56 10.29 -1.67
C LEU A 64 3.83 10.41 -3.01
N ALA A 65 3.14 9.35 -3.46
CA ALA A 65 2.38 9.39 -4.72
C ALA A 65 1.29 10.46 -4.69
N LEU A 66 0.58 10.60 -3.55
CA LEU A 66 -0.40 11.67 -3.33
C LEU A 66 0.24 13.06 -3.39
N ALA A 67 1.39 13.25 -2.73
CA ALA A 67 2.10 14.52 -2.73
C ALA A 67 2.60 14.90 -4.14
N LEU A 68 3.12 13.94 -4.89
CA LEU A 68 3.56 14.15 -6.28
C LEU A 68 2.39 14.52 -7.19
N GLN A 69 1.28 13.80 -7.09
CA GLN A 69 0.08 14.07 -7.90
C GLN A 69 -0.55 15.42 -7.53
N ALA A 70 -0.63 15.77 -6.26
CA ALA A 70 -1.12 17.06 -5.80
C ALA A 70 -0.29 18.24 -6.33
N ALA A 71 1.01 18.02 -6.60
CA ALA A 71 1.91 18.97 -7.23
C ALA A 71 1.78 19.01 -8.77
N GLY A 72 0.84 18.26 -9.36
CA GLY A 72 0.63 18.20 -10.81
C GLY A 72 1.66 17.39 -11.59
N LEU A 73 2.48 16.58 -10.91
CA LEU A 73 3.47 15.73 -11.57
C LEU A 73 2.80 14.47 -12.19
N PRO A 74 3.23 14.03 -13.37
CA PRO A 74 2.70 12.85 -14.04
C PRO A 74 3.23 11.56 -13.40
N VAL A 75 2.52 11.05 -12.41
CA VAL A 75 2.89 9.89 -11.59
C VAL A 75 2.34 8.61 -12.19
N ALA A 76 3.16 7.56 -12.24
CA ALA A 76 2.74 6.19 -12.52
C ALA A 76 3.15 5.28 -11.35
N VAL A 77 2.18 4.64 -10.71
CA VAL A 77 2.40 3.65 -9.66
C VAL A 77 2.29 2.26 -10.29
N ILE A 78 3.40 1.52 -10.30
CA ILE A 78 3.46 0.24 -11.01
C ILE A 78 3.36 -0.94 -10.04
N ASN A 79 2.86 -2.06 -10.57
CA ASN A 79 2.76 -3.30 -9.82
C ASN A 79 4.17 -3.90 -9.59
N PRO A 80 4.50 -4.33 -8.35
CA PRO A 80 5.78 -4.97 -8.02
C PRO A 80 6.14 -6.15 -8.92
N ARG A 81 5.14 -6.94 -9.36
CA ARG A 81 5.39 -8.06 -10.29
C ARG A 81 5.87 -7.58 -11.66
N SER A 82 5.27 -6.51 -12.19
CA SER A 82 5.67 -5.94 -13.48
C SER A 82 7.09 -5.41 -13.43
N PHE A 83 7.44 -4.70 -12.35
CA PHE A 83 8.79 -4.21 -12.12
C PHE A 83 9.81 -5.36 -11.97
N HIS A 84 9.48 -6.38 -11.18
CA HIS A 84 10.33 -7.55 -11.00
C HIS A 84 10.64 -8.28 -12.33
N HIS A 85 9.64 -8.45 -13.22
CA HIS A 85 9.87 -9.04 -14.53
C HIS A 85 10.77 -8.16 -15.41
N PHE A 86 10.58 -6.84 -15.38
CA PHE A 86 11.42 -5.90 -16.11
C PHE A 86 12.88 -5.94 -15.59
N ALA A 87 13.09 -5.94 -14.27
CA ALA A 87 14.41 -6.03 -13.66
C ALA A 87 15.13 -7.34 -14.01
N LYS A 88 14.40 -8.48 -14.06
CA LYS A 88 14.94 -9.76 -14.51
C LYS A 88 15.41 -9.74 -15.98
N LEU A 89 14.66 -9.10 -16.86
CA LEU A 89 15.07 -8.97 -18.28
C LEU A 89 16.37 -8.18 -18.42
N LYS A 90 16.70 -7.31 -17.45
CA LYS A 90 17.92 -6.50 -17.47
C LYS A 90 19.16 -7.21 -16.91
N LEU A 91 19.00 -8.41 -16.36
CA LEU A 91 20.10 -9.21 -15.76
C LEU A 91 20.94 -8.42 -14.74
N VAL A 92 20.31 -7.54 -13.97
CA VAL A 92 21.00 -6.72 -12.97
C VAL A 92 21.39 -7.60 -11.79
N GLY A 93 22.67 -7.77 -11.53
CA GLY A 93 23.22 -8.69 -10.53
C GLY A 93 23.27 -8.13 -9.10
N SER A 94 23.19 -6.81 -8.91
CA SER A 94 23.20 -6.18 -7.58
C SER A 94 21.91 -5.44 -7.30
N LYS A 95 21.32 -5.68 -6.13
CA LYS A 95 20.15 -4.98 -5.64
C LYS A 95 20.58 -3.89 -4.67
N THR A 96 20.40 -2.62 -5.07
CA THR A 96 20.56 -1.44 -4.21
C THR A 96 19.45 -0.44 -4.57
N ASP A 97 19.05 0.39 -3.62
CA ASP A 97 17.97 1.38 -3.82
C ASP A 97 18.27 2.31 -5.01
N GLY A 98 19.53 2.68 -5.23
CA GLY A 98 19.96 3.48 -6.39
C GLY A 98 19.84 2.74 -7.72
N VAL A 99 20.09 1.43 -7.75
CA VAL A 99 19.90 0.58 -8.95
C VAL A 99 18.41 0.40 -9.23
N ASP A 100 17.61 0.17 -8.20
CA ASP A 100 16.16 0.00 -8.36
C ASP A 100 15.52 1.32 -8.82
N ALA A 101 15.90 2.48 -8.30
CA ALA A 101 15.46 3.79 -8.79
C ALA A 101 15.88 4.05 -10.25
N ALA A 102 17.09 3.65 -10.65
CA ALA A 102 17.55 3.79 -12.04
C ALA A 102 16.76 2.89 -12.99
N LEU A 103 16.44 1.66 -12.58
CA LEU A 103 15.58 0.74 -13.34
C LEU A 103 14.15 1.25 -13.45
N LEU A 104 13.59 1.87 -12.39
CA LEU A 104 12.27 2.51 -12.43
C LEU A 104 12.26 3.70 -13.41
N ALA A 105 13.32 4.50 -13.45
CA ALA A 105 13.45 5.59 -14.43
C ALA A 105 13.56 5.06 -15.87
N GLU A 106 14.26 3.93 -16.08
CA GLU A 106 14.32 3.26 -17.38
C GLU A 106 12.98 2.63 -17.74
N TYR A 107 12.25 2.07 -16.77
CA TYR A 107 10.90 1.58 -16.96
C TYR A 107 9.97 2.70 -17.47
N ALA A 108 10.04 3.89 -16.84
CA ALA A 108 9.30 5.06 -17.26
C ALA A 108 9.56 5.43 -18.74
N GLU A 109 10.84 5.45 -19.13
CA GLU A 109 11.26 5.82 -20.49
C GLU A 109 10.79 4.80 -21.55
N ARG A 110 10.88 3.50 -21.23
CA ARG A 110 10.65 2.42 -22.22
C ARG A 110 9.23 1.91 -22.29
N MET A 111 8.54 1.86 -21.14
CA MET A 111 7.25 1.19 -21.04
C MET A 111 6.06 2.15 -21.11
N ASN A 112 6.30 3.46 -20.98
CA ASN A 112 5.26 4.49 -21.00
C ASN A 112 4.01 4.08 -20.18
N PRO A 113 4.17 3.81 -18.87
CA PRO A 113 3.09 3.27 -18.06
C PRO A 113 1.93 4.27 -17.93
N ALA A 114 0.71 3.73 -17.74
CA ALA A 114 -0.47 4.54 -17.50
C ALA A 114 -0.29 5.39 -16.23
N LEU A 115 -0.71 6.65 -16.30
CA LEU A 115 -0.67 7.55 -15.16
C LEU A 115 -1.64 7.07 -14.08
N TRP A 116 -1.17 7.12 -12.85
CA TRP A 116 -1.94 6.76 -11.68
C TRP A 116 -2.90 7.89 -11.29
N GLN A 117 -4.09 7.51 -10.88
CA GLN A 117 -5.07 8.41 -10.29
C GLN A 117 -5.24 8.06 -8.82
N ALA A 118 -5.15 9.06 -7.95
CA ALA A 118 -5.38 8.86 -6.53
C ALA A 118 -6.81 8.34 -6.30
N PRO A 119 -6.98 7.26 -5.55
CA PRO A 119 -8.29 6.87 -5.07
C PRO A 119 -8.88 7.97 -4.17
N GLU A 120 -10.19 8.07 -4.13
CA GLU A 120 -10.88 8.98 -3.21
C GLU A 120 -10.45 8.73 -1.75
N PRO A 121 -10.35 9.78 -0.91
CA PRO A 121 -9.91 9.65 0.49
C PRO A 121 -10.73 8.64 1.29
N HIS A 122 -12.07 8.63 1.13
CA HIS A 122 -12.95 7.67 1.80
C HIS A 122 -12.69 6.22 1.36
N ARG A 123 -12.35 5.99 0.08
CA ARG A 123 -11.97 4.67 -0.42
C ARG A 123 -10.65 4.18 0.20
N LEU A 124 -9.66 5.07 0.35
CA LEU A 124 -8.40 4.75 1.02
C LEU A 124 -8.62 4.41 2.49
N ALA A 125 -9.37 5.24 3.22
CA ALA A 125 -9.69 5.00 4.62
C ALA A 125 -10.46 3.69 4.81
N LEU A 126 -11.47 3.43 3.97
CA LEU A 126 -12.26 2.20 4.03
C LEU A 126 -11.41 0.96 3.77
N ARG A 127 -10.51 1.01 2.76
CA ARG A 127 -9.54 -0.06 2.48
C ARG A 127 -8.66 -0.37 3.68
N ASP A 128 -8.14 0.65 4.36
CA ASP A 128 -7.23 0.47 5.48
C ASP A 128 -7.96 -0.08 6.71
N VAL A 129 -9.18 0.38 6.97
CA VAL A 129 -10.07 -0.19 8.00
C VAL A 129 -10.42 -1.64 7.67
N GLY A 130 -10.80 -1.96 6.44
CA GLY A 130 -11.12 -3.32 5.99
C GLY A 130 -9.93 -4.27 6.15
N ARG A 131 -8.72 -3.85 5.75
CA ARG A 131 -7.50 -4.64 5.97
C ARG A 131 -7.25 -4.94 7.44
N GLN A 132 -7.51 -3.97 8.32
CA GLN A 132 -7.33 -4.16 9.76
C GLN A 132 -8.39 -5.10 10.34
N ILE A 133 -9.65 -5.01 9.89
CA ILE A 133 -10.71 -5.95 10.26
C ILE A 133 -10.31 -7.39 9.86
N ASN A 134 -9.82 -7.58 8.64
CA ASN A 134 -9.39 -8.90 8.15
C ASN A 134 -8.23 -9.47 9.00
N ARG A 135 -7.23 -8.65 9.36
CA ARG A 135 -6.13 -9.08 10.25
C ARG A 135 -6.64 -9.52 11.62
N LEU A 136 -7.54 -8.74 12.22
CA LEU A 136 -8.11 -9.06 13.53
C LEU A 136 -9.01 -10.30 13.47
N THR A 137 -9.75 -10.48 12.39
CA THR A 137 -10.60 -11.67 12.17
C THR A 137 -9.74 -12.94 12.04
N ALA A 138 -8.62 -12.87 11.32
CA ALA A 138 -7.67 -13.98 11.24
C ALA A 138 -7.06 -14.32 12.60
N ALA A 139 -6.61 -13.31 13.36
CA ALA A 139 -6.06 -13.48 14.71
C ALA A 139 -7.09 -14.10 15.68
N ARG A 140 -8.34 -13.61 15.63
CA ARG A 140 -9.45 -14.17 16.41
C ARG A 140 -9.71 -15.64 16.06
N THR A 141 -9.67 -16.00 14.79
CA THR A 141 -9.86 -17.39 14.34
C THR A 141 -8.75 -18.27 14.88
N GLN A 142 -7.49 -17.81 14.85
CA GLN A 142 -6.37 -18.53 15.44
C GLN A 142 -6.54 -18.72 16.96
N ALA A 143 -6.98 -17.68 17.70
CA ALA A 143 -7.25 -17.76 19.13
C ALA A 143 -8.37 -18.77 19.43
N LYS A 144 -9.46 -18.81 18.65
CA LYS A 144 -10.54 -19.80 18.77
C LYS A 144 -10.04 -21.23 18.54
N ASN A 145 -9.14 -21.43 17.57
CA ASN A 145 -8.55 -22.74 17.30
C ASN A 145 -7.65 -23.19 18.46
N ARG A 146 -6.83 -22.29 19.05
CA ARG A 146 -6.03 -22.57 20.24
C ARG A 146 -6.91 -22.91 21.45
N LEU A 147 -7.95 -22.12 21.68
CA LEU A 147 -8.93 -22.38 22.75
C LEU A 147 -9.57 -23.77 22.59
N HIS A 148 -9.96 -24.15 21.37
CA HIS A 148 -10.51 -25.46 21.08
C HIS A 148 -9.51 -26.58 21.44
N ALA A 149 -8.26 -26.44 21.04
CA ALA A 149 -7.20 -27.41 21.35
C ALA A 149 -6.91 -27.52 22.87
N LEU A 150 -6.90 -26.35 23.58
CA LEU A 150 -6.72 -26.35 25.05
C LEU A 150 -7.85 -27.06 25.76
N ARG A 151 -9.10 -26.89 25.33
CA ARG A 151 -10.28 -27.58 25.91
C ARG A 151 -10.33 -29.07 25.65
N ALA A 152 -9.69 -29.54 24.59
CA ALA A 152 -9.59 -30.97 24.27
C ALA A 152 -8.62 -31.73 25.18
N ARG A 153 -7.77 -31.06 25.97
CA ARG A 153 -6.78 -31.66 26.86
C ARG A 153 -7.29 -31.69 28.30
N ALA A 154 -7.32 -32.87 28.91
CA ALA A 154 -7.77 -33.06 30.30
C ALA A 154 -6.87 -32.33 31.34
N SER A 155 -5.59 -32.11 31.03
CA SER A 155 -4.60 -31.51 31.93
C SER A 155 -4.30 -30.03 31.61
N THR A 156 -5.22 -29.32 30.93
CA THR A 156 -5.00 -27.90 30.62
C THR A 156 -5.19 -27.03 31.85
N LEU A 157 -4.24 -26.15 32.09
CA LEU A 157 -4.34 -25.16 33.15
C LEU A 157 -5.51 -24.19 32.84
N PRO A 158 -6.50 -24.01 33.74
CA PRO A 158 -7.66 -23.12 33.48
C PRO A 158 -7.27 -21.68 33.06
N LEU A 159 -6.20 -21.14 33.64
CA LEU A 159 -5.64 -19.84 33.30
C LEU A 159 -5.39 -19.66 31.78
N LEU A 160 -4.95 -20.70 31.07
CA LEU A 160 -4.71 -20.62 29.63
C LEU A 160 -6.00 -20.55 28.83
N ILE A 161 -7.06 -21.16 29.33
CA ILE A 161 -8.41 -21.07 28.73
C ILE A 161 -8.97 -19.67 28.90
N ASP A 162 -8.83 -19.12 30.10
CA ASP A 162 -9.30 -17.77 30.44
C ASP A 162 -8.56 -16.69 29.63
N ASP A 163 -7.23 -16.83 29.47
CA ASP A 163 -6.39 -15.94 28.64
C ASP A 163 -6.85 -15.91 27.18
N GLU A 164 -7.08 -17.08 26.57
CA GLU A 164 -7.60 -17.13 25.18
C GLU A 164 -9.02 -16.56 25.07
N LEU A 165 -9.89 -16.76 26.06
CA LEU A 165 -11.24 -16.17 26.08
C LEU A 165 -11.18 -14.64 26.15
N GLU A 166 -10.31 -14.10 27.02
CA GLU A 166 -10.10 -12.66 27.11
C GLU A 166 -9.55 -12.09 25.78
N GLY A 167 -8.56 -12.76 25.20
CA GLY A 167 -7.99 -12.40 23.90
C GLY A 167 -9.06 -12.34 22.80
N ILE A 168 -9.94 -13.35 22.73
CA ILE A 168 -11.05 -13.40 21.77
C ILE A 168 -12.01 -12.22 22.01
N ALA A 169 -12.37 -11.93 23.24
CA ALA A 169 -13.24 -10.81 23.59
C ALA A 169 -12.63 -9.44 23.19
N VAL A 170 -11.31 -9.30 23.33
CA VAL A 170 -10.57 -8.10 22.85
C VAL A 170 -10.67 -7.98 21.34
N PHE A 171 -10.46 -9.06 20.58
CA PHE A 171 -10.60 -9.03 19.13
C PHE A 171 -12.03 -8.67 18.70
N ASP A 172 -13.05 -9.23 19.33
CA ASP A 172 -14.46 -8.95 19.02
C ASP A 172 -14.79 -7.45 19.22
N ARG A 173 -14.40 -6.86 20.35
CA ARG A 173 -14.58 -5.43 20.60
C ARG A 173 -13.86 -4.55 19.57
N ARG A 174 -12.63 -4.90 19.18
CA ARG A 174 -11.85 -4.15 18.18
C ARG A 174 -12.48 -4.24 16.80
N ILE A 175 -12.93 -5.42 16.38
CA ILE A 175 -13.62 -5.64 15.11
C ILE A 175 -14.92 -4.83 15.08
N GLN A 176 -15.73 -4.90 16.14
CA GLN A 176 -16.97 -4.15 16.22
C GLN A 176 -16.76 -2.64 16.08
N ARG A 177 -15.76 -2.07 16.79
CA ARG A 177 -15.42 -0.65 16.69
C ARG A 177 -15.01 -0.25 15.28
N LEU A 178 -14.17 -1.06 14.61
CA LEU A 178 -13.72 -0.77 13.25
C LEU A 178 -14.84 -0.94 12.23
N THR A 179 -15.76 -1.88 12.44
CA THR A 179 -16.95 -2.06 11.59
C THR A 179 -17.87 -0.86 11.69
N ALA A 180 -18.08 -0.30 12.90
CA ALA A 180 -18.84 0.94 13.06
C ALA A 180 -18.17 2.10 12.30
N ALA A 181 -16.86 2.29 12.46
CA ALA A 181 -16.12 3.32 11.74
C ALA A 181 -16.18 3.15 10.20
N ALA A 182 -16.19 1.90 9.71
CA ALA A 182 -16.39 1.64 8.28
C ALA A 182 -17.80 2.05 7.82
N THR A 183 -18.81 1.82 8.64
CA THR A 183 -20.19 2.25 8.35
C THR A 183 -20.28 3.78 8.27
N ASP A 184 -19.70 4.48 9.24
CA ASP A 184 -19.67 5.96 9.26
C ASP A 184 -18.97 6.53 8.01
N LEU A 185 -17.89 5.89 7.54
CA LEU A 185 -17.21 6.27 6.29
C LEU A 185 -18.10 6.05 5.05
N LEU A 186 -18.87 4.98 5.02
CA LEU A 186 -19.81 4.70 3.93
C LEU A 186 -20.97 5.68 3.91
N ASP A 187 -21.48 6.10 5.07
CA ASP A 187 -22.56 7.09 5.18
C ASP A 187 -22.12 8.46 4.63
N GLN A 188 -20.82 8.78 4.74
CA GLN A 188 -20.22 10.01 4.20
C GLN A 188 -19.93 9.92 2.69
N ALA A 189 -19.99 8.71 2.08
CA ALA A 189 -19.64 8.47 0.68
C ALA A 189 -20.71 7.61 -0.03
N PRO A 190 -21.90 8.17 -0.38
CA PRO A 190 -23.05 7.39 -0.89
C PRO A 190 -22.77 6.56 -2.14
N LEU A 191 -21.91 7.07 -3.06
CA LEU A 191 -21.52 6.32 -4.26
C LEU A 191 -20.71 5.08 -3.91
N LEU A 192 -19.78 5.20 -2.96
CA LEU A 192 -18.95 4.11 -2.47
C LEU A 192 -19.82 3.09 -1.70
N ALA A 193 -20.76 3.56 -0.88
CA ALA A 193 -21.73 2.71 -0.19
C ALA A 193 -22.52 1.84 -1.17
N ARG A 194 -23.01 2.43 -2.27
CA ARG A 194 -23.73 1.69 -3.31
C ARG A 194 -22.86 0.64 -4.00
N GLN A 195 -21.58 0.95 -4.26
CA GLN A 195 -20.63 -0.02 -4.82
C GLN A 195 -20.40 -1.20 -3.86
N CYS A 196 -20.20 -0.94 -2.57
CA CYS A 196 -20.06 -1.98 -1.54
C CYS A 196 -21.33 -2.85 -1.44
N GLN A 197 -22.53 -2.27 -1.50
CA GLN A 197 -23.80 -3.02 -1.50
C GLN A 197 -23.92 -3.95 -2.72
N LEU A 198 -23.50 -3.50 -3.89
CA LEU A 198 -23.51 -4.33 -5.10
C LEU A 198 -22.54 -5.52 -4.98
N ILE A 199 -21.37 -5.31 -4.37
CA ILE A 199 -20.39 -6.38 -4.12
C ILE A 199 -20.90 -7.35 -3.07
N ASP A 200 -21.52 -6.86 -1.98
CA ASP A 200 -22.09 -7.68 -0.91
C ASP A 200 -23.29 -8.54 -1.40
N ALA A 201 -24.04 -8.02 -2.38
CA ALA A 201 -25.13 -8.75 -3.02
C ALA A 201 -24.65 -9.84 -4.00
N ALA A 202 -23.37 -9.84 -4.39
CA ALA A 202 -22.81 -10.87 -5.26
C ALA A 202 -22.65 -12.19 -4.51
N THR A 203 -23.18 -13.26 -5.08
CA THR A 203 -23.13 -14.60 -4.48
C THR A 203 -21.70 -15.06 -4.23
N GLY A 204 -21.38 -15.42 -2.99
CA GLY A 204 -20.05 -15.94 -2.59
C GLY A 204 -19.07 -14.90 -2.06
N ILE A 205 -19.45 -13.63 -1.98
CA ILE A 205 -18.60 -12.59 -1.36
C ILE A 205 -19.11 -12.29 0.05
N ALA A 206 -18.27 -12.50 1.06
CA ALA A 206 -18.63 -12.17 2.43
C ALA A 206 -18.56 -10.64 2.65
N LYS A 207 -19.45 -10.11 3.50
CA LYS A 207 -19.57 -8.69 3.83
C LYS A 207 -18.24 -8.01 4.20
N ALA A 208 -17.37 -8.72 4.92
CA ALA A 208 -16.03 -8.27 5.26
C ALA A 208 -15.11 -8.10 4.02
N SER A 209 -15.32 -8.89 2.95
CA SER A 209 -14.55 -8.79 1.71
C SER A 209 -15.03 -7.66 0.79
N ALA A 210 -16.27 -7.21 0.94
CA ALA A 210 -16.81 -6.06 0.20
C ALA A 210 -16.23 -4.72 0.70
N ILE A 211 -15.72 -4.69 1.92
CA ILE A 211 -15.10 -3.50 2.56
C ILE A 211 -13.58 -3.47 2.33
N ALA A 212 -12.93 -4.59 2.09
CA ALA A 212 -11.48 -4.72 1.89
C ALA A 212 -11.06 -4.52 0.42
#